data_15ed2ec2cefcba79a03fa5b2f03a76da
#
_entry.id   15ed2ec2cefcba79a03fa5b2f03a76da
#
_cell.length_a   1.000
_cell.length_b   1.000
_cell.length_c   1.000
_cell.angle_alpha   90.00
_cell.angle_beta   90.00
_cell.angle_gamma   90.00
#
_symmetry.space_group_name_H-M   'P 1'
#
loop_
_entity.id
_entity.type
_entity.pdbx_description
1 polymer ?
#
loop_
_entity_poly.entity_id
_entity_poly.type
_entity_poly.pdbx_seq_one_letter_code
_entity_poly.pdbx_strand_id
1 'polypeptide(L)'
;MKGDKLLFQKHHKLKAKRLTGKITSDYYKEGTKYIIALGGESGTGKTEIVYYLRAMLYELGIRVQIISLDDYYKVKWSIRNKVREETLAKDVGSPEIDWELLDATINTFKEGKEENVFRQLNKYIDDYEYTYFNDTSVDILIIEGLYALDIDKADLRIYLEGSYQETRSFRLEREKERQGLLRDLILEKESECVRSTYDRANLIVTFDGLVK
;
A
#
# COMPACT_ATOMS: atom_id res chain seq x y z
N MET A 1 8.93 0.63 2.54
CA MET A 1 9.89 0.38 3.66
C MET A 1 11.28 0.09 3.12
N LYS A 2 12.34 0.65 3.72
CA LYS A 2 13.73 0.25 3.44
C LYS A 2 14.00 -1.14 4.02
N GLY A 3 14.75 -1.98 3.29
CA GLY A 3 15.06 -3.34 3.69
C GLY A 3 14.08 -4.41 3.22
N ASP A 4 13.10 -4.06 2.41
CA ASP A 4 12.18 -5.03 1.82
C ASP A 4 12.74 -5.67 0.56
N LYS A 5 12.66 -7.00 0.47
CA LYS A 5 12.94 -7.75 -0.75
C LYS A 5 11.73 -7.64 -1.69
N LEU A 6 11.92 -7.06 -2.86
CA LEU A 6 10.90 -6.97 -3.90
C LEU A 6 11.12 -8.08 -4.93
N LEU A 7 10.03 -8.75 -5.32
CA LEU A 7 10.06 -9.85 -6.29
C LEU A 7 9.25 -9.45 -7.52
N PHE A 8 9.90 -8.76 -8.45
CA PHE A 8 9.26 -8.32 -9.69
C PHE A 8 9.00 -9.51 -10.63
N GLN A 9 7.74 -9.71 -11.00
CA GLN A 9 7.29 -10.78 -11.90
C GLN A 9 6.50 -10.21 -13.08
N LYS A 10 6.39 -11.01 -14.17
CA LYS A 10 5.70 -10.58 -15.40
C LYS A 10 4.23 -10.18 -15.17
N HIS A 11 3.53 -10.91 -14.30
CA HIS A 11 2.13 -10.60 -14.00
C HIS A 11 1.94 -9.26 -13.27
N HIS A 12 2.89 -8.83 -12.41
CA HIS A 12 2.85 -7.51 -11.79
C HIS A 12 2.91 -6.39 -12.85
N LYS A 13 3.81 -6.55 -13.83
CA LYS A 13 3.94 -5.61 -14.96
C LYS A 13 2.66 -5.56 -15.80
N LEU A 14 2.03 -6.72 -16.05
CA LEU A 14 0.78 -6.79 -16.81
C LEU A 14 -0.38 -6.09 -16.08
N LYS A 15 -0.54 -6.35 -14.78
CA LYS A 15 -1.53 -5.68 -13.92
C LYS A 15 -1.32 -4.16 -13.94
N ALA A 16 -0.09 -3.70 -13.74
CA ALA A 16 0.25 -2.28 -13.80
C ALA A 16 -0.09 -1.65 -15.16
N LYS A 17 0.25 -2.32 -16.27
CA LYS A 17 -0.07 -1.83 -17.62
C LYS A 17 -1.58 -1.64 -17.82
N ARG A 18 -2.40 -2.58 -17.36
CA ARG A 18 -3.87 -2.48 -17.47
C ARG A 18 -4.42 -1.34 -16.62
N LEU A 19 -3.88 -1.16 -15.40
CA LEU A 19 -4.26 -0.07 -14.51
C LEU A 19 -3.85 1.31 -15.05
N THR A 20 -2.68 1.42 -15.70
CA THR A 20 -2.18 2.70 -16.22
C THR A 20 -3.23 3.38 -17.10
N GLY A 21 -3.86 2.66 -18.03
CA GLY A 21 -4.89 3.24 -18.93
C GLY A 21 -6.12 3.77 -18.18
N LYS A 22 -6.54 3.08 -17.11
CA LYS A 22 -7.66 3.53 -16.27
C LYS A 22 -7.28 4.76 -15.44
N ILE A 23 -6.13 4.68 -14.77
CA ILE A 23 -5.61 5.77 -13.93
C ILE A 23 -5.43 7.06 -14.75
N THR A 24 -4.83 6.98 -15.93
CA THR A 24 -4.63 8.16 -16.77
C THR A 24 -5.95 8.77 -17.25
N SER A 25 -6.93 7.93 -17.61
CA SER A 25 -8.25 8.41 -18.01
C SER A 25 -8.94 9.17 -16.88
N ASP A 26 -8.84 8.68 -15.64
CA ASP A 26 -9.49 9.31 -14.49
C ASP A 26 -8.70 10.55 -14.04
N TYR A 27 -7.36 10.48 -13.99
CA TYR A 27 -6.50 11.61 -13.66
C TYR A 27 -6.73 12.82 -14.59
N TYR A 28 -6.85 12.61 -15.90
CA TYR A 28 -7.07 13.71 -16.84
C TYR A 28 -8.45 14.37 -16.71
N LYS A 29 -9.41 13.72 -16.04
CA LYS A 29 -10.71 14.31 -15.72
C LYS A 29 -10.67 15.13 -14.41
N GLU A 30 -10.02 14.58 -13.39
CA GLU A 30 -10.03 15.13 -12.04
C GLU A 30 -8.92 16.18 -11.80
N GLY A 31 -7.84 16.15 -12.59
CA GLY A 31 -6.73 17.10 -12.49
C GLY A 31 -5.62 16.67 -11.54
N THR A 32 -4.84 17.64 -11.06
CA THR A 32 -3.65 17.42 -10.21
C THR A 32 -4.00 17.06 -8.77
N LYS A 33 -2.98 16.55 -8.02
CA LYS A 33 -3.12 16.13 -6.61
C LYS A 33 -4.07 14.95 -6.42
N TYR A 34 -4.00 14.01 -7.34
CA TYR A 34 -4.83 12.81 -7.35
C TYR A 34 -4.30 11.76 -6.38
N ILE A 35 -5.17 11.17 -5.57
CA ILE A 35 -4.81 10.17 -4.57
C ILE A 35 -5.35 8.81 -4.95
N ILE A 36 -4.46 7.83 -5.03
CA ILE A 36 -4.81 6.44 -5.29
C ILE A 36 -4.52 5.61 -4.04
N ALA A 37 -5.53 4.92 -3.55
CA ALA A 37 -5.42 3.90 -2.52
C ALA A 37 -5.38 2.51 -3.17
N LEU A 38 -4.32 1.73 -2.94
CA LEU A 38 -4.17 0.39 -3.50
C LEU A 38 -4.07 -0.64 -2.38
N GLY A 39 -5.15 -1.39 -2.18
CA GLY A 39 -5.31 -2.39 -1.12
C GLY A 39 -5.34 -3.82 -1.64
N GLY A 40 -5.30 -4.76 -0.71
CA GLY A 40 -5.36 -6.20 -0.98
C GLY A 40 -4.58 -7.00 0.05
N GLU A 41 -4.80 -8.31 0.12
CA GLU A 41 -4.17 -9.18 1.12
C GLU A 41 -2.64 -9.29 0.97
N SER A 42 -1.99 -9.87 1.98
CA SER A 42 -0.54 -10.06 1.99
C SER A 42 -0.09 -10.94 0.82
N GLY A 43 0.96 -10.53 0.12
CA GLY A 43 1.55 -11.27 -1.00
C GLY A 43 0.90 -11.04 -2.37
N THR A 44 -0.12 -10.18 -2.50
CA THR A 44 -0.79 -9.89 -3.79
C THR A 44 0.04 -9.05 -4.76
N GLY A 45 1.24 -8.61 -4.36
CA GLY A 45 2.16 -7.87 -5.23
C GLY A 45 1.90 -6.35 -5.28
N LYS A 46 1.22 -5.79 -4.26
CA LYS A 46 0.91 -4.35 -4.17
C LYS A 46 2.13 -3.48 -4.46
N THR A 47 3.18 -3.69 -3.70
CA THR A 47 4.39 -2.88 -3.79
C THR A 47 5.04 -2.98 -5.18
N GLU A 48 5.16 -4.17 -5.75
CA GLU A 48 5.73 -4.36 -7.09
C GLU A 48 4.88 -3.69 -8.18
N ILE A 49 3.55 -3.77 -8.06
CA ILE A 49 2.62 -3.14 -8.99
C ILE A 49 2.74 -1.63 -8.96
N VAL A 50 2.79 -1.00 -7.78
CA VAL A 50 2.90 0.47 -7.70
C VAL A 50 4.24 0.98 -8.22
N TYR A 51 5.33 0.23 -8.08
CA TYR A 51 6.60 0.59 -8.72
C TYR A 51 6.54 0.55 -10.25
N TYR A 52 5.87 -0.46 -10.84
CA TYR A 52 5.63 -0.49 -12.28
C TYR A 52 4.69 0.66 -12.71
N LEU A 53 3.64 0.94 -11.95
CA LEU A 53 2.73 2.06 -12.22
C LEU A 53 3.49 3.38 -12.24
N ARG A 54 4.32 3.65 -11.22
CA ARG A 54 5.15 4.86 -11.19
C ARG A 54 6.01 5.02 -12.44
N ALA A 55 6.68 3.94 -12.86
CA ALA A 55 7.52 3.98 -14.04
C ALA A 55 6.72 4.27 -15.33
N MET A 56 5.57 3.60 -15.49
CA MET A 56 4.73 3.79 -16.67
C MET A 56 4.05 5.16 -16.72
N LEU A 57 3.61 5.69 -15.58
CA LEU A 57 3.02 7.02 -15.47
C LEU A 57 4.08 8.12 -15.72
N TYR A 58 5.31 7.88 -15.24
CA TYR A 58 6.43 8.80 -15.50
C TYR A 58 6.75 8.92 -17.00
N GLU A 59 6.68 7.82 -17.76
CA GLU A 59 6.83 7.84 -19.24
C GLU A 59 5.73 8.69 -19.93
N LEU A 60 4.59 8.89 -19.28
CA LEU A 60 3.49 9.75 -19.73
C LEU A 60 3.58 11.20 -19.20
N GLY A 61 4.68 11.56 -18.53
CA GLY A 61 4.88 12.89 -17.95
C GLY A 61 4.16 13.10 -16.60
N ILE A 62 3.59 12.05 -16.00
CA ILE A 62 2.87 12.11 -14.72
C ILE A 62 3.82 11.68 -13.59
N ARG A 63 4.05 12.57 -12.65
CA ARG A 63 4.96 12.35 -11.52
C ARG A 63 4.22 11.74 -10.34
N VAL A 64 4.72 10.62 -9.88
CA VAL A 64 4.08 9.79 -8.84
C VAL A 64 4.97 9.68 -7.62
N GLN A 65 4.41 10.00 -6.45
CA GLN A 65 4.97 9.61 -5.15
C GLN A 65 4.25 8.36 -4.63
N ILE A 66 5.03 7.45 -4.04
CA ILE A 66 4.50 6.23 -3.40
C ILE A 66 4.72 6.32 -1.90
N ILE A 67 3.67 6.02 -1.14
CA ILE A 67 3.69 5.81 0.31
C ILE A 67 3.27 4.36 0.60
N SER A 68 4.02 3.68 1.46
CA SER A 68 3.59 2.40 2.02
C SER A 68 2.85 2.63 3.34
N LEU A 69 1.67 2.09 3.49
CA LEU A 69 0.91 2.13 4.74
C LEU A 69 1.66 1.42 5.88
N ASP A 70 2.53 0.48 5.53
CA ASP A 70 3.41 -0.19 6.50
C ASP A 70 4.38 0.77 7.21
N ASP A 71 4.62 1.94 6.64
CA ASP A 71 5.42 2.99 7.25
C ASP A 71 4.64 3.78 8.33
N TYR A 72 3.33 3.56 8.44
CA TYR A 72 2.42 4.30 9.34
C TYR A 72 1.85 3.46 10.48
N TYR A 73 2.40 2.28 10.76
CA TYR A 73 2.03 1.55 11.98
C TYR A 73 2.43 2.33 13.25
N LYS A 74 1.55 2.31 14.27
CA LYS A 74 1.80 2.94 15.58
C LYS A 74 2.94 2.26 16.33
N VAL A 75 3.08 0.94 16.17
CA VAL A 75 4.06 0.10 16.87
C VAL A 75 5.25 -0.19 15.96
N LYS A 76 6.48 -0.02 16.48
CA LYS A 76 7.71 -0.33 15.75
C LYS A 76 7.73 -1.77 15.25
N TRP A 77 8.37 -1.97 14.10
CA TRP A 77 8.36 -3.24 13.38
C TRP A 77 8.91 -4.41 14.23
N SER A 78 10.01 -4.19 14.97
CA SER A 78 10.68 -5.24 15.76
C SER A 78 9.83 -5.82 16.89
N ILE A 79 8.98 -4.99 17.50
CA ILE A 79 8.14 -5.38 18.64
C ILE A 79 6.68 -5.64 18.28
N ARG A 80 6.25 -5.34 17.05
CA ARG A 80 4.86 -5.48 16.61
C ARG A 80 4.31 -6.90 16.81
N ASN A 81 5.08 -7.91 16.41
CA ASN A 81 4.65 -9.30 16.58
C ASN A 81 4.51 -9.69 18.06
N LYS A 82 5.38 -9.16 18.95
CA LYS A 82 5.26 -9.40 20.39
C LYS A 82 3.99 -8.76 20.94
N VAL A 83 3.69 -7.53 20.57
CA VAL A 83 2.45 -6.85 20.98
C VAL A 83 1.21 -7.61 20.48
N ARG A 84 1.21 -8.06 19.22
CA ARG A 84 0.14 -8.88 18.67
C ARG A 84 -0.03 -10.22 19.38
N GLU A 85 1.07 -10.83 19.86
CA GLU A 85 1.05 -12.05 20.66
C GLU A 85 0.43 -11.81 22.05
N GLU A 86 0.85 -10.76 22.73
CA GLU A 86 0.34 -10.37 24.06
C GLU A 86 -1.17 -10.08 24.03
N THR A 87 -1.69 -9.55 22.93
CA THR A 87 -3.12 -9.27 22.73
C THR A 87 -3.89 -10.43 22.07
N LEU A 88 -3.23 -11.58 21.83
CA LEU A 88 -3.79 -12.68 21.04
C LEU A 88 -4.37 -12.22 19.69
N ALA A 89 -3.65 -11.30 19.04
CA ALA A 89 -4.00 -10.67 17.76
C ALA A 89 -5.38 -9.96 17.75
N LYS A 90 -5.94 -9.56 18.90
CA LYS A 90 -7.26 -8.91 18.98
C LYS A 90 -7.28 -7.56 18.29
N ASP A 91 -6.15 -6.83 18.35
CA ASP A 91 -6.04 -5.48 17.83
C ASP A 91 -5.46 -5.42 16.40
N VAL A 92 -5.26 -6.59 15.76
CA VAL A 92 -4.77 -6.67 14.38
C VAL A 92 -5.81 -6.07 13.43
N GLY A 93 -5.36 -5.14 12.60
CA GLY A 93 -6.23 -4.51 11.63
C GLY A 93 -5.94 -3.02 11.42
N SER A 94 -6.91 -2.34 10.84
CA SER A 94 -6.90 -0.90 10.57
C SER A 94 -6.55 -0.03 11.80
N PRO A 95 -6.95 -0.37 13.06
CA PRO A 95 -6.58 0.41 14.25
C PRO A 95 -5.08 0.46 14.56
N GLU A 96 -4.26 -0.45 14.02
CA GLU A 96 -2.80 -0.43 14.18
C GLU A 96 -2.14 0.73 13.43
N ILE A 97 -2.85 1.35 12.48
CA ILE A 97 -2.33 2.44 11.65
C ILE A 97 -2.50 3.78 12.34
N ASP A 98 -1.48 4.61 12.22
CA ASP A 98 -1.48 6.01 12.64
C ASP A 98 -2.17 6.86 11.55
N TRP A 99 -3.50 6.80 11.54
CA TRP A 99 -4.32 7.50 10.56
C TRP A 99 -4.21 9.02 10.66
N GLU A 100 -3.99 9.55 11.86
CA GLU A 100 -3.83 10.98 12.08
C GLU A 100 -2.58 11.51 11.37
N LEU A 101 -1.45 10.80 11.53
CA LEU A 101 -0.21 11.16 10.85
C LEU A 101 -0.32 10.99 9.32
N LEU A 102 -0.98 9.92 8.85
CA LEU A 102 -1.20 9.72 7.42
C LEU A 102 -2.10 10.83 6.84
N ASP A 103 -3.16 11.18 7.54
CA ASP A 103 -4.09 12.23 7.13
C ASP A 103 -3.41 13.60 7.05
N ALA A 104 -2.51 13.92 7.98
CA ALA A 104 -1.70 15.13 7.92
C ALA A 104 -0.84 15.16 6.64
N THR A 105 -0.19 14.03 6.30
CA THR A 105 0.59 13.89 5.08
C THR A 105 -0.26 14.07 3.82
N ILE A 106 -1.45 13.46 3.78
CA ILE A 106 -2.39 13.58 2.67
C ILE A 106 -2.88 15.02 2.49
N ASN A 107 -3.21 15.70 3.58
CA ASN A 107 -3.65 17.09 3.53
C ASN A 107 -2.58 18.01 2.98
N THR A 108 -1.33 17.87 3.43
CA THR A 108 -0.19 18.62 2.91
C THR A 108 -0.02 18.42 1.41
N PHE A 109 -0.16 17.17 0.93
CA PHE A 109 -0.13 16.86 -0.50
C PHE A 109 -1.27 17.53 -1.28
N LYS A 110 -2.50 17.45 -0.79
CA LYS A 110 -3.68 18.10 -1.45
C LYS A 110 -3.54 19.63 -1.50
N GLU A 111 -2.94 20.24 -0.48
CA GLU A 111 -2.67 21.68 -0.45
C GLU A 111 -1.55 22.12 -1.41
N GLY A 112 -0.77 21.17 -1.93
CA GLY A 112 0.32 21.44 -2.87
C GLY A 112 1.45 22.26 -2.29
N LYS A 113 1.78 22.05 -1.02
CA LYS A 113 2.88 22.77 -0.35
C LYS A 113 4.23 22.40 -0.96
N GLU A 114 5.18 23.33 -0.89
CA GLU A 114 6.55 23.11 -1.42
C GLU A 114 7.30 22.01 -0.67
N GLU A 115 7.02 21.84 0.63
CA GLU A 115 7.64 20.83 1.46
C GLU A 115 6.59 19.91 2.09
N ASN A 116 6.71 18.62 1.82
CA ASN A 116 5.99 17.59 2.54
C ASN A 116 6.97 16.59 3.14
N VAL A 117 6.58 15.98 4.24
CA VAL A 117 7.40 15.04 5.00
C VAL A 117 6.73 13.69 5.04
N PHE A 118 7.41 12.68 4.52
CA PHE A 118 6.95 11.29 4.62
C PHE A 118 7.77 10.53 5.64
N ARG A 119 7.06 9.79 6.47
CA ARG A 119 7.67 8.81 7.34
C ARG A 119 7.97 7.54 6.53
N GLN A 120 9.17 7.01 6.66
CA GLN A 120 9.59 5.75 6.06
C GLN A 120 10.27 4.86 7.09
N LEU A 121 9.74 3.64 7.29
CA LEU A 121 10.38 2.66 8.14
C LEU A 121 11.68 2.15 7.50
N ASN A 122 12.78 2.24 8.26
CA ASN A 122 14.05 1.62 7.94
C ASN A 122 14.28 0.41 8.84
N LYS A 123 14.12 -0.79 8.28
CA LYS A 123 14.27 -2.05 9.03
C LYS A 123 15.70 -2.35 9.49
N TYR A 124 16.70 -1.73 8.86
CA TYR A 124 18.10 -1.94 9.25
C TYR A 124 18.44 -1.31 10.60
N ILE A 125 17.77 -0.22 10.94
CA ILE A 125 17.95 0.50 12.20
C ILE A 125 16.73 0.40 13.12
N ASP A 126 15.66 -0.28 12.70
CA ASP A 126 14.37 -0.38 13.38
C ASP A 126 13.81 0.97 13.84
N ASP A 127 13.91 1.95 12.96
CA ASP A 127 13.41 3.30 13.23
C ASP A 127 12.86 3.97 11.98
N TYR A 128 12.22 5.12 12.18
CA TYR A 128 11.64 5.89 11.09
C TYR A 128 12.62 6.95 10.60
N GLU A 129 12.75 7.02 9.28
CA GLU A 129 13.39 8.13 8.58
C GLU A 129 12.30 9.06 8.03
N TYR A 130 12.62 10.33 7.94
CA TYR A 130 11.73 11.33 7.36
C TYR A 130 12.34 11.83 6.07
N THR A 131 11.60 11.67 4.98
CA THR A 131 12.02 12.12 3.66
C THR A 131 11.21 13.34 3.27
N TYR A 132 11.92 14.39 2.92
CA TYR A 132 11.33 15.62 2.39
C TYR A 132 11.20 15.50 0.88
N PHE A 133 10.09 15.95 0.33
CA PHE A 133 9.96 16.11 -1.10
C PHE A 133 9.03 17.28 -1.42
N ASN A 134 9.21 17.79 -2.65
CA ASN A 134 8.45 18.94 -3.13
C ASN A 134 7.14 18.45 -3.77
N ASP A 135 6.02 18.65 -3.09
CA ASP A 135 4.69 18.27 -3.55
C ASP A 135 4.26 19.03 -4.80
N THR A 136 4.77 20.25 -5.05
CA THR A 136 4.36 21.01 -6.24
C THR A 136 4.66 20.28 -7.53
N SER A 137 5.68 19.42 -7.48
CA SER A 137 6.13 18.63 -8.64
C SER A 137 5.46 17.25 -8.76
N VAL A 138 4.65 16.83 -7.79
CA VAL A 138 3.99 15.51 -7.76
C VAL A 138 2.54 15.64 -8.17
N ASP A 139 2.11 14.84 -9.13
CA ASP A 139 0.76 14.85 -9.69
C ASP A 139 -0.15 13.84 -8.97
N ILE A 140 0.40 12.64 -8.71
CA ILE A 140 -0.34 11.52 -8.10
C ILE A 140 0.39 11.02 -6.86
N LEU A 141 -0.35 10.85 -5.76
CA LEU A 141 0.07 10.14 -4.56
C LEU A 141 -0.56 8.74 -4.56
N ILE A 142 0.27 7.68 -4.61
CA ILE A 142 -0.21 6.30 -4.45
C ILE A 142 0.12 5.83 -3.04
N ILE A 143 -0.90 5.43 -2.30
CA ILE A 143 -0.77 4.84 -0.96
C ILE A 143 -1.14 3.37 -1.05
N GLU A 144 -0.17 2.49 -0.79
CA GLU A 144 -0.38 1.04 -0.87
C GLU A 144 -0.28 0.38 0.50
N GLY A 145 -1.09 -0.64 0.74
CA GLY A 145 -1.05 -1.42 1.97
C GLY A 145 -2.28 -2.27 2.19
N LEU A 146 -2.28 -3.03 3.30
CA LEU A 146 -3.41 -3.91 3.64
C LEU A 146 -4.72 -3.12 3.76
N TYR A 147 -4.71 -2.04 4.51
CA TYR A 147 -5.89 -1.24 4.85
C TYR A 147 -6.03 0.05 4.04
N ALA A 148 -5.36 0.14 2.88
CA ALA A 148 -5.33 1.38 2.10
C ALA A 148 -6.74 1.83 1.64
N LEU A 149 -7.68 0.92 1.45
CA LEU A 149 -9.05 1.28 1.05
C LEU A 149 -9.84 2.00 2.17
N ASP A 150 -9.32 2.04 3.41
CA ASP A 150 -9.89 2.84 4.50
C ASP A 150 -9.56 4.34 4.39
N ILE A 151 -8.71 4.74 3.45
CA ILE A 151 -8.38 6.15 3.21
C ILE A 151 -9.59 6.87 2.61
N ASP A 152 -10.26 7.71 3.41
CA ASP A 152 -11.48 8.41 2.96
C ASP A 152 -11.21 9.45 1.86
N LYS A 153 -10.01 10.05 1.85
CA LYS A 153 -9.60 11.08 0.89
C LYS A 153 -9.06 10.54 -0.43
N ALA A 154 -9.11 9.22 -0.64
CA ALA A 154 -8.69 8.63 -1.92
C ALA A 154 -9.70 8.96 -3.04
N ASP A 155 -9.17 9.47 -4.15
CA ASP A 155 -9.94 9.74 -5.36
C ASP A 155 -10.22 8.43 -6.14
N LEU A 156 -9.30 7.46 -6.04
CA LEU A 156 -9.45 6.13 -6.65
C LEU A 156 -9.01 5.04 -5.66
N ARG A 157 -9.87 4.06 -5.42
CA ARG A 157 -9.59 2.87 -4.60
C ARG A 157 -9.48 1.66 -5.48
N ILE A 158 -8.32 0.98 -5.43
CA ILE A 158 -8.02 -0.21 -6.22
C ILE A 158 -7.85 -1.39 -5.26
N TYR A 159 -8.66 -2.43 -5.42
CA TYR A 159 -8.53 -3.67 -4.69
C TYR A 159 -7.81 -4.72 -5.54
N LEU A 160 -6.74 -5.30 -5.02
CA LEU A 160 -6.06 -6.44 -5.64
C LEU A 160 -6.59 -7.74 -5.05
N GLU A 161 -7.30 -8.53 -5.86
CA GLU A 161 -7.74 -9.87 -5.47
C GLU A 161 -6.56 -10.83 -5.29
N GLY A 162 -6.75 -11.78 -4.40
CA GLY A 162 -5.83 -12.83 -4.02
C GLY A 162 -5.81 -13.00 -2.51
N SER A 163 -6.07 -14.23 -2.05
CA SER A 163 -6.05 -14.56 -0.63
C SER A 163 -4.63 -14.82 -0.13
N TYR A 164 -4.43 -14.72 1.18
CA TYR A 164 -3.16 -15.08 1.80
C TYR A 164 -2.83 -16.57 1.61
N GLN A 165 -3.82 -17.45 1.41
CA GLN A 165 -3.59 -18.85 1.07
C GLN A 165 -3.00 -19.00 -0.33
N GLU A 166 -3.60 -18.36 -1.34
CA GLU A 166 -3.14 -18.39 -2.73
C GLU A 166 -1.76 -17.77 -2.91
N THR A 167 -1.45 -16.72 -2.13
CA THR A 167 -0.18 -16.01 -2.20
C THR A 167 0.92 -16.59 -1.31
N ARG A 168 0.67 -17.74 -0.64
CA ARG A 168 1.61 -18.34 0.32
C ARG A 168 2.99 -18.56 -0.25
N SER A 169 3.11 -19.10 -1.47
CA SER A 169 4.40 -19.35 -2.14
C SER A 169 5.21 -18.06 -2.31
N PHE A 170 4.57 -16.97 -2.75
CA PHE A 170 5.22 -15.66 -2.92
C PHE A 170 5.66 -15.04 -1.58
N ARG A 171 4.88 -15.24 -0.52
CA ARG A 171 5.25 -14.76 0.82
C ARG A 171 6.45 -15.51 1.38
N LEU A 172 6.51 -16.84 1.17
CA LEU A 172 7.65 -17.66 1.58
C LEU A 172 8.93 -17.26 0.85
N GLU A 173 8.86 -17.02 -0.45
CA GLU A 173 10.01 -16.60 -1.27
C GLU A 173 10.59 -15.23 -0.83
N ARG A 174 9.73 -14.36 -0.29
CA ARG A 174 10.13 -13.07 0.27
C ARG A 174 10.88 -13.17 1.59
N GLU A 175 10.80 -14.30 2.30
CA GLU A 175 11.45 -14.55 3.59
C GLU A 175 11.17 -13.47 4.66
N LYS A 176 10.05 -12.75 4.54
CA LYS A 176 9.73 -11.63 5.43
C LYS A 176 9.24 -12.05 6.81
N GLU A 177 8.81 -13.31 6.98
CA GLU A 177 7.98 -13.71 8.10
C GLU A 177 8.38 -15.05 8.69
N ARG A 178 8.41 -15.12 10.03
CA ARG A 178 8.49 -16.41 10.73
C ARG A 178 7.16 -17.15 10.56
N GLN A 179 7.22 -18.44 10.26
CA GLN A 179 6.04 -19.29 10.20
C GLN A 179 5.62 -19.72 11.62
N GLY A 180 4.33 -19.99 11.82
CA GLY A 180 3.79 -20.51 13.06
C GLY A 180 2.32 -20.12 13.25
N LEU A 181 1.68 -20.76 14.23
CA LEU A 181 0.25 -20.58 14.54
C LEU A 181 -0.15 -19.11 14.75
N LEU A 182 0.70 -18.33 15.44
CA LEU A 182 0.44 -16.90 15.63
C LEU A 182 0.41 -16.16 14.30
N ARG A 183 1.31 -16.50 13.37
CA ARG A 183 1.33 -15.84 12.05
C ARG A 183 0.10 -16.20 11.23
N ASP A 184 -0.35 -17.43 11.29
CA ASP A 184 -1.57 -17.86 10.59
C ASP A 184 -2.80 -17.13 11.14
N LEU A 185 -2.92 -16.98 12.45
CA LEU A 185 -3.96 -16.18 13.10
C LEU A 185 -3.92 -14.70 12.69
N ILE A 186 -2.73 -14.11 12.62
CA ILE A 186 -2.55 -12.71 12.17
C ILE A 186 -2.99 -12.57 10.71
N LEU A 187 -2.59 -13.49 9.83
CA LEU A 187 -2.97 -13.46 8.42
C LEU A 187 -4.48 -13.60 8.22
N GLU A 188 -5.14 -14.45 9.01
CA GLU A 188 -6.58 -14.60 8.98
C GLU A 188 -7.28 -13.29 9.34
N LYS A 189 -6.88 -12.65 10.44
CA LYS A 189 -7.42 -11.37 10.87
C LYS A 189 -7.13 -10.23 9.90
N GLU A 190 -5.90 -10.14 9.38
CA GLU A 190 -5.56 -9.21 8.31
C GLU A 190 -6.45 -9.41 7.08
N SER A 191 -6.72 -10.67 6.70
CA SER A 191 -7.60 -11.03 5.59
C SER A 191 -9.05 -10.60 5.84
N GLU A 192 -9.60 -10.86 7.03
CA GLU A 192 -10.95 -10.41 7.40
C GLU A 192 -11.09 -8.89 7.26
N CYS A 193 -10.13 -8.13 7.81
CA CYS A 193 -10.12 -6.68 7.71
C CYS A 193 -10.02 -6.20 6.26
N VAL A 194 -9.13 -6.79 5.46
CA VAL A 194 -8.96 -6.41 4.05
C VAL A 194 -10.22 -6.71 3.24
N ARG A 195 -10.85 -7.87 3.43
CA ARG A 195 -12.08 -8.24 2.72
C ARG A 195 -13.25 -7.35 3.07
N SER A 196 -13.35 -6.87 4.30
CA SER A 196 -14.42 -5.95 4.70
C SER A 196 -14.39 -4.61 3.95
N THR A 197 -13.27 -4.27 3.31
CA THR A 197 -13.13 -3.06 2.49
C THR A 197 -13.43 -3.26 1.00
N TYR A 198 -13.75 -4.49 0.57
CA TYR A 198 -13.95 -4.83 -0.85
C TYR A 198 -14.97 -3.93 -1.55
N ASP A 199 -16.11 -3.69 -0.91
CA ASP A 199 -17.19 -2.86 -1.47
C ASP A 199 -16.84 -1.37 -1.58
N ARG A 200 -15.71 -0.93 -0.99
CA ARG A 200 -15.18 0.43 -1.13
C ARG A 200 -14.36 0.63 -2.41
N ALA A 201 -14.03 -0.45 -3.12
CA ALA A 201 -13.20 -0.39 -4.32
C ALA A 201 -13.94 0.23 -5.51
N ASN A 202 -13.27 1.14 -6.22
CA ASN A 202 -13.71 1.66 -7.51
C ASN A 202 -13.27 0.75 -8.66
N LEU A 203 -12.11 0.11 -8.50
CA LEU A 203 -11.55 -0.86 -9.45
C LEU A 203 -11.11 -2.12 -8.70
N ILE A 204 -11.37 -3.26 -9.30
CA ILE A 204 -10.93 -4.56 -8.80
C ILE A 204 -9.98 -5.16 -9.83
N VAL A 205 -8.79 -5.54 -9.37
CA VAL A 205 -7.83 -6.28 -10.20
C VAL A 205 -7.87 -7.73 -9.74
N THR A 206 -8.38 -8.60 -10.59
CA THR A 206 -8.51 -10.03 -10.28
C THR A 206 -7.14 -10.70 -10.14
N PHE A 207 -7.12 -11.88 -9.54
CA PHE A 207 -5.86 -12.60 -9.35
C PHE A 207 -5.13 -12.88 -10.67
N ASP A 208 -5.86 -13.20 -11.75
CA ASP A 208 -5.35 -13.37 -13.12
C ASP A 208 -5.10 -12.04 -13.86
N GLY A 209 -5.38 -10.91 -13.21
CA GLY A 209 -5.04 -9.57 -13.66
C GLY A 209 -6.06 -8.88 -14.54
N LEU A 210 -7.31 -9.34 -14.62
CA LEU A 210 -8.37 -8.54 -15.24
C LEU A 210 -8.69 -7.31 -14.37
N VAL A 211 -9.10 -6.22 -14.98
CA VAL A 211 -9.56 -5.00 -14.30
C VAL A 211 -11.05 -4.85 -14.53
N LYS A 212 -11.82 -4.82 -13.44
CA LYS A 212 -13.28 -4.68 -13.42
C LYS A 212 -13.67 -3.37 -12.77
#